data_03c72113e95be0ac193ba51eb5b7ad05
#
_entry.id   03c72113e95be0ac193ba51eb5b7ad05
#
_cell.length_a   1.000
_cell.length_b   1.000
_cell.length_c   1.000
_cell.angle_alpha   90.00
_cell.angle_beta   90.00
_cell.angle_gamma   90.00
#
_symmetry.space_group_name_H-M   'P 1'
#
loop_
_entity.id
_entity.type
_entity.pdbx_description
1 polymer ?
#
loop_
_entity_poly.entity_id
_entity_poly.type
_entity_poly.pdbx_seq_one_letter_code
_entity_poly.pdbx_strand_id
1 'polypeptide(L)' 'MTDNISAEQLRLLIERVERLEEEKRGISDDVKDVYAEAKSTGFDVKTMKAIIRLRKMEKHHRDEADMLLETYLQALGM' A
#
# COMPACT_ATOMS: atom_id res chain seq x y z
N MET A 1 -7.51 -12.10 32.47
CA MET A 1 -7.17 -11.71 31.77
C MET A 1 -6.72 -10.30 31.54
N THR A 2 -7.47 -9.28 31.82
CA THR A 2 -7.05 -7.91 31.56
C THR A 2 -5.92 -7.44 32.49
N ASP A 3 -5.66 -8.17 33.55
CA ASP A 3 -4.65 -7.81 34.55
C ASP A 3 -3.22 -7.82 34.04
N ASN A 4 -2.98 -8.48 32.88
CA ASN A 4 -1.66 -8.61 32.31
C ASN A 4 -1.35 -7.56 31.24
N ILE A 5 -2.25 -6.59 31.07
CA ILE A 5 -2.04 -5.56 30.06
C ILE A 5 -1.13 -4.48 30.66
N SER A 6 -0.02 -4.23 29.99
CA SER A 6 0.86 -3.12 30.31
C SER A 6 0.26 -1.83 29.76
N ALA A 7 -0.13 -0.94 30.65
CA ALA A 7 -0.69 0.36 30.27
C ALA A 7 0.30 1.17 29.45
N GLU A 8 1.58 1.15 29.84
CA GLU A 8 2.65 1.85 29.13
C GLU A 8 2.82 1.33 27.71
N GLN A 9 2.91 0.02 27.56
CA GLN A 9 3.08 -0.61 26.26
C GLN A 9 1.86 -0.37 25.36
N LEU A 10 0.67 -0.48 25.92
CA LEU A 10 -0.56 -0.22 25.19
C LEU A 10 -0.62 1.22 24.69
N ARG A 11 -0.28 2.18 25.56
CA ARG A 11 -0.26 3.59 25.20
C ARG A 11 0.70 3.87 24.04
N LEU A 12 1.90 3.29 24.08
CA LEU A 12 2.90 3.47 23.04
C LEU A 12 2.43 2.91 21.71
N LEU A 13 1.77 1.75 21.73
CA LEU A 13 1.23 1.16 20.52
C LEU A 13 0.10 1.99 19.93
N ILE A 14 -0.79 2.51 20.77
CA ILE A 14 -1.86 3.40 20.34
C ILE A 14 -1.28 4.66 19.68
N GLU A 15 -0.30 5.27 20.30
CA GLU A 15 0.32 6.48 19.77
C GLU A 15 0.99 6.22 18.41
N ARG A 16 1.59 5.04 18.25
CA ARG A 16 2.17 4.66 16.95
C ARG A 16 1.11 4.53 15.87
N VAL A 17 -0.02 3.91 16.18
CA VAL A 17 -1.13 3.78 15.25
C VAL A 17 -1.68 5.16 14.88
N GLU A 18 -1.89 6.01 15.88
CA GLU A 18 -2.41 7.37 15.65
C GLU A 18 -1.50 8.18 14.72
N ARG A 19 -0.19 8.08 14.93
CA ARG A 19 0.78 8.75 14.06
C ARG A 19 0.72 8.24 12.62
N LEU A 20 0.65 6.92 12.45
CA LEU A 20 0.56 6.33 11.11
C LEU A 20 -0.75 6.67 10.42
N GLU A 21 -1.85 6.73 11.17
CA GLU A 21 -3.13 7.15 10.60
C GLU A 21 -3.09 8.61 10.14
N GLU A 22 -2.39 9.47 10.86
CA GLU A 22 -2.20 10.86 10.47
C GLU A 22 -1.34 10.96 9.21
N GLU A 23 -0.26 10.19 9.11
CA GLU A 23 0.57 10.13 7.92
C GLU A 23 -0.22 9.62 6.72
N LYS A 24 -1.04 8.59 6.93
CA LYS A 24 -1.91 8.03 5.89
C LYS A 24 -2.88 9.09 5.36
N ARG A 25 -3.46 9.89 6.26
CA ARG A 25 -4.36 10.98 5.86
C ARG A 25 -3.65 12.02 5.00
N GLY A 26 -2.43 12.40 5.38
CA GLY A 26 -1.61 13.32 4.62
C GLY A 26 -1.32 12.80 3.21
N ILE A 27 -0.95 11.52 3.11
CA ILE A 27 -0.70 10.88 1.81
C ILE A 27 -1.98 10.82 0.98
N SER A 28 -3.11 10.50 1.61
CA SER A 28 -4.41 10.49 0.91
C SER A 28 -4.75 11.86 0.34
N ASP A 29 -4.49 12.93 1.08
CA ASP A 29 -4.70 14.29 0.60
C ASP A 29 -3.77 14.63 -0.56
N ASP A 30 -2.52 14.19 -0.51
CA ASP A 30 -1.55 14.39 -1.59
C ASP A 30 -2.01 13.68 -2.87
N VAL A 31 -2.55 12.46 -2.74
CA VAL A 31 -3.10 11.73 -3.89
C VAL A 31 -4.26 12.50 -4.53
N LYS A 32 -5.14 13.05 -3.71
CA LYS A 32 -6.25 13.88 -4.20
C LYS A 32 -5.75 15.11 -4.95
N ASP A 33 -4.70 15.73 -4.46
CA ASP A 33 -4.11 16.91 -5.10
C ASP A 33 -3.54 16.58 -6.47
N VAL A 34 -2.89 15.42 -6.62
CA VAL A 34 -2.37 14.98 -7.93
C VAL A 34 -3.50 14.72 -8.92
N TYR A 35 -4.59 14.09 -8.48
CA TYR A 35 -5.75 13.89 -9.34
C TYR A 35 -6.42 15.22 -9.73
N ALA A 36 -6.45 16.19 -8.80
CA ALA A 36 -6.98 17.52 -9.10
C ALA A 36 -6.12 18.23 -10.16
N GLU A 37 -4.80 18.10 -10.06
CA GLU A 37 -3.86 18.61 -11.04
C GLU A 37 -4.08 17.96 -12.40
N ALA A 38 -4.23 16.64 -12.44
CA ALA A 38 -4.48 15.90 -13.66
C ALA A 38 -5.79 16.37 -14.33
N LYS A 39 -6.84 16.57 -13.54
CA LYS A 39 -8.12 17.05 -14.04
C LYS A 39 -8.00 18.45 -14.64
N SER A 40 -7.28 19.35 -13.97
CA SER A 40 -7.09 20.71 -14.49
C SER A 40 -6.24 20.74 -15.75
N THR A 41 -5.40 19.74 -15.97
CA THR A 41 -4.63 19.56 -17.20
C THR A 41 -5.46 18.97 -18.34
N GLY A 42 -6.64 18.45 -18.04
CA GLY A 42 -7.56 17.90 -19.04
C GLY A 42 -7.61 16.38 -19.09
N PHE A 43 -6.97 15.70 -18.15
CA PHE A 43 -7.02 14.23 -18.09
C PHE A 43 -8.30 13.74 -17.40
N ASP A 44 -8.74 12.55 -17.80
CA ASP A 44 -9.89 11.90 -17.17
C ASP A 44 -9.42 11.07 -15.96
N VAL A 45 -9.80 11.52 -14.77
CA VAL A 45 -9.40 10.91 -13.51
C VAL A 45 -9.91 9.48 -13.38
N LYS A 46 -11.12 9.21 -13.83
CA LYS A 46 -11.71 7.87 -13.78
C LYS A 46 -10.88 6.88 -14.60
N THR A 47 -10.47 7.29 -15.79
CA THR A 47 -9.62 6.49 -16.68
C THR A 47 -8.24 6.28 -16.06
N MET A 48 -7.66 7.30 -15.43
CA MET A 48 -6.38 7.20 -14.74
C MET A 48 -6.44 6.16 -13.61
N LYS A 49 -7.52 6.17 -12.82
CA LYS A 49 -7.71 5.20 -11.76
C LYS A 49 -7.83 3.78 -12.30
N ALA A 50 -8.48 3.60 -13.44
CA ALA A 50 -8.60 2.30 -14.09
C ALA A 50 -7.22 1.80 -14.56
N ILE A 51 -6.40 2.68 -15.11
CA ILE A 51 -5.03 2.35 -15.55
C ILE A 51 -4.17 1.94 -14.34
N ILE A 52 -4.27 2.69 -13.23
CA ILE A 52 -3.51 2.39 -12.03
C ILE A 52 -3.88 1.01 -11.48
N ARG A 53 -5.16 0.68 -11.49
CA ARG A 53 -5.64 -0.65 -11.07
C ARG A 53 -5.08 -1.75 -11.96
N LEU A 54 -5.11 -1.54 -13.27
CA LEU A 54 -4.57 -2.50 -14.24
C LEU A 54 -3.07 -2.72 -14.02
N ARG A 55 -2.31 -1.65 -13.81
CA ARG A 55 -0.87 -1.74 -13.56
C ARG A 55 -0.54 -2.51 -12.28
N LYS A 56 -1.35 -2.36 -11.24
CA LYS A 56 -1.17 -3.14 -9.99
C LYS A 56 -1.42 -4.63 -10.24
N MET A 57 -2.42 -4.96 -11.03
CA MET A 57 -2.71 -6.35 -11.38
C MET A 57 -1.56 -6.98 -12.17
N GLU A 58 -1.05 -6.28 -13.16
CA GLU A 58 0.10 -6.75 -13.96
C GLU A 58 1.33 -6.98 -13.09
N LYS A 59 1.59 -6.07 -12.15
CA LYS A 59 2.71 -6.23 -11.22
C LYS A 59 2.55 -7.46 -10.35
N HIS A 60 1.36 -7.70 -9.79
CA HIS A 60 1.10 -8.87 -8.97
C HIS A 60 1.31 -10.17 -9.76
N HIS A 61 0.84 -10.22 -11.00
CA HIS A 61 1.02 -11.39 -11.86
C HIS A 61 2.50 -11.67 -12.13
N ARG A 62 3.30 -10.63 -12.39
CA ARG A 62 4.75 -10.78 -12.58
C ARG A 62 5.43 -11.25 -11.30
N ASP A 63 5.08 -10.65 -10.16
CA ASP A 63 5.69 -11.02 -8.88
C ASP A 63 5.39 -12.47 -8.54
N GLU A 64 4.18 -12.95 -8.78
CA GLU A 64 3.81 -14.36 -8.58
C GLU A 64 4.61 -15.28 -9.49
N ALA A 65 4.76 -14.92 -10.75
CA ALA A 65 5.53 -15.71 -11.72
C ALA A 65 7.00 -15.78 -11.32
N ASP A 66 7.58 -14.66 -10.88
CA ASP A 66 8.97 -14.58 -10.45
C ASP A 66 9.21 -15.41 -9.20
N MET A 67 8.30 -15.36 -8.24
CA MET A 67 8.40 -16.17 -7.02
C MET A 67 8.32 -17.66 -7.33
N LEU A 68 7.42 -18.05 -8.23
CA LEU A 68 7.27 -19.45 -8.64
C LEU A 68 8.52 -19.95 -9.35
N LEU A 69 9.07 -19.15 -10.26
CA LEU A 69 10.32 -19.46 -10.95
C LEU A 69 11.45 -19.69 -9.96
N GLU A 70 11.60 -18.77 -9.00
CA GLU A 70 12.64 -18.87 -7.97
C GLU A 70 12.50 -20.15 -7.16
N THR A 71 11.26 -20.50 -6.77
CA THR A 71 10.98 -21.74 -6.04
C THR A 71 11.44 -22.96 -6.82
N TYR A 72 11.17 -23.01 -8.11
CA TYR A 72 11.57 -24.13 -8.96
C TYR A 72 13.07 -24.21 -9.14
N LEU A 73 13.73 -23.06 -9.31
CA LEU A 73 15.19 -23.02 -9.44
C LEU A 73 15.87 -23.52 -8.15
N GLN A 74 15.36 -23.11 -6.99
CA GLN A 74 15.89 -23.58 -5.71
C GLN A 74 15.72 -25.10 -5.56
N ALA A 75 14.57 -25.63 -5.97
CA ALA A 75 14.32 -27.06 -5.93
C ALA A 75 15.30 -27.86 -6.82
N LEU A 76 15.78 -27.26 -7.89
CA LEU A 76 16.75 -27.85 -8.79
C LEU A 76 18.20 -27.62 -8.37
N GLY A 77 18.43 -26.87 -7.30
CA GLY A 77 19.78 -26.55 -6.81
C GLY A 77 20.51 -25.53 -7.68
N MET A 78 19.76 -24.69 -8.34
CA MET A 78 20.34 -23.69 -9.25
C MET A 78 20.46 -22.30 -8.60
#